data_970716de5a1a28cddb1a0670b3212a43
#
_entry.id   970716de5a1a28cddb1a0670b3212a43
#
_cell.length_a   1.000
_cell.length_b   1.000
_cell.length_c   1.000
_cell.angle_alpha   90.00
_cell.angle_beta   90.00
_cell.angle_gamma   90.00
#
_symmetry.space_group_name_H-M   'P 1'
#
loop_
_entity.id
_entity.type
_entity.pdbx_description
1 polymer ?
#
loop_
_entity_poly.entity_id
_entity_poly.type
_entity_poly.pdbx_seq_one_letter_code
_entity_poly.pdbx_strand_id
1 'polypeptide(L)'
;MLKKLKNISIVQSVLLLFLLVSVFSFSKNFWEKKSFTVDVVETLKINGSSKTKGYIMSYSGGVLKFQITSPNINKGEVYTFKSGTKTIYYPSLKQTVTQKLHKDEANILSVFHKLNSLSGTKTQTKNGDTFTFSNSKLTSIKSKGYTVNFSNYSTSNGYSYPRTITVSDGTSQVTYSLSNFR
;
A
#
# COMPACT_ATOMS: atom_id res chain seq x y z
N MET A 1 -29.94 -26.52 -46.74
CA MET A 1 -29.24 -26.98 -45.49
C MET A 1 -28.03 -26.14 -45.11
N LEU A 2 -27.30 -25.53 -46.02
CA LEU A 2 -26.06 -24.74 -45.77
C LEU A 2 -26.26 -23.38 -45.08
N LYS A 3 -27.45 -22.74 -45.14
CA LYS A 3 -27.72 -21.43 -44.46
C LYS A 3 -27.82 -21.52 -42.95
N LYS A 4 -28.20 -22.69 -42.38
CA LYS A 4 -28.30 -22.84 -40.89
C LYS A 4 -26.89 -22.98 -40.21
N LEU A 5 -25.91 -23.51 -40.89
CA LEU A 5 -24.54 -23.68 -40.34
C LEU A 5 -23.78 -22.34 -40.22
N LYS A 6 -24.03 -21.38 -41.14
CA LYS A 6 -23.39 -20.04 -41.05
C LYS A 6 -23.84 -19.21 -39.85
N ASN A 7 -25.13 -19.32 -39.47
CA ASN A 7 -25.68 -18.57 -38.32
C ASN A 7 -25.20 -19.15 -36.98
N ILE A 8 -24.92 -20.44 -36.88
CA ILE A 8 -24.38 -21.06 -35.67
C ILE A 8 -22.94 -20.60 -35.41
N SER A 9 -22.12 -20.44 -36.45
CA SER A 9 -20.76 -19.92 -36.36
C SER A 9 -20.70 -18.47 -35.88
N ILE A 10 -21.61 -17.61 -36.32
CA ILE A 10 -21.66 -16.19 -35.90
C ILE A 10 -22.09 -16.08 -34.44
N VAL A 11 -23.08 -16.83 -34.00
CA VAL A 11 -23.57 -16.82 -32.61
C VAL A 11 -22.47 -17.37 -31.67
N GLN A 12 -21.75 -18.43 -32.06
CA GLN A 12 -20.63 -18.95 -31.29
C GLN A 12 -19.46 -17.95 -31.21
N SER A 13 -19.15 -17.24 -32.31
CA SER A 13 -18.10 -16.23 -32.34
C SER A 13 -18.45 -15.01 -31.48
N VAL A 14 -19.71 -14.58 -31.49
CA VAL A 14 -20.20 -13.48 -30.62
C VAL A 14 -20.21 -13.91 -29.14
N LEU A 15 -20.62 -15.14 -28.82
CA LEU A 15 -20.57 -15.67 -27.46
C LEU A 15 -19.14 -15.80 -26.95
N LEU A 16 -18.20 -16.23 -27.79
CA LEU A 16 -16.78 -16.28 -27.45
C LEU A 16 -16.18 -14.88 -27.23
N LEU A 17 -16.59 -13.90 -28.01
CA LEU A 17 -16.19 -12.51 -27.85
C LEU A 17 -16.73 -11.92 -26.53
N PHE A 18 -17.96 -12.22 -26.15
CA PHE A 18 -18.53 -11.83 -24.86
C PHE A 18 -17.84 -12.49 -23.66
N LEU A 19 -17.41 -13.74 -23.78
CA LEU A 19 -16.62 -14.42 -22.74
C LEU A 19 -15.22 -13.82 -22.60
N LEU A 20 -14.60 -13.31 -23.64
CA LEU A 20 -13.30 -12.65 -23.61
C LEU A 20 -13.37 -11.24 -22.99
N VAL A 21 -14.49 -10.53 -23.11
CA VAL A 21 -14.67 -9.19 -22.52
C VAL A 21 -14.91 -9.25 -21.01
N SER A 22 -15.39 -10.37 -20.46
CA SER A 22 -15.69 -10.52 -19.03
C SER A 22 -14.45 -10.74 -18.13
N VAL A 23 -13.22 -10.80 -18.70
CA VAL A 23 -12.00 -11.10 -17.93
C VAL A 23 -11.18 -9.87 -17.57
N PHE A 24 -11.56 -8.66 -18.04
CA PHE A 24 -10.91 -7.43 -17.60
C PHE A 24 -11.50 -6.93 -16.26
N SER A 25 -11.33 -7.70 -15.20
CA SER A 25 -11.51 -7.18 -13.85
C SER A 25 -10.41 -6.13 -13.60
N PHE A 26 -10.73 -4.86 -13.80
CA PHE A 26 -9.85 -3.77 -13.36
C PHE A 26 -9.73 -3.85 -11.84
N SER A 27 -8.58 -4.27 -11.34
CA SER A 27 -8.34 -4.26 -9.91
C SER A 27 -8.33 -2.80 -9.42
N LYS A 28 -9.05 -2.53 -8.33
CA LYS A 28 -9.00 -1.24 -7.65
C LYS A 28 -7.61 -1.01 -7.06
N ASN A 29 -7.24 0.23 -6.83
CA ASN A 29 -5.99 0.54 -6.17
C ASN A 29 -6.11 0.32 -4.65
N PHE A 30 -5.03 -0.09 -4.00
CA PHE A 30 -5.03 -0.40 -2.55
C PHE A 30 -5.47 0.78 -1.68
N TRP A 31 -5.21 2.02 -2.08
CA TRP A 31 -5.64 3.21 -1.35
C TRP A 31 -7.13 3.51 -1.45
N GLU A 32 -7.86 2.87 -2.36
CA GLU A 32 -9.33 2.96 -2.45
C GLU A 32 -10.02 2.05 -1.40
N LYS A 33 -9.26 1.17 -0.76
CA LYS A 33 -9.79 0.28 0.28
C LYS A 33 -9.91 1.02 1.60
N LYS A 34 -11.12 1.14 2.13
CA LYS A 34 -11.43 1.89 3.37
C LYS A 34 -10.77 1.28 4.61
N SER A 35 -10.55 -0.02 4.60
CA SER A 35 -9.86 -0.75 5.66
C SER A 35 -9.08 -1.92 5.07
N PHE A 36 -7.87 -2.15 5.57
CA PHE A 36 -7.04 -3.28 5.17
C PHE A 36 -6.11 -3.72 6.30
N THR A 37 -5.61 -4.92 6.15
CA THR A 37 -4.54 -5.47 6.98
C THR A 37 -3.47 -6.05 6.04
N VAL A 38 -2.21 -5.89 6.40
CA VAL A 38 -1.06 -6.38 5.61
C VAL A 38 0.10 -6.71 6.54
N ASP A 39 0.82 -7.77 6.24
CA ASP A 39 2.03 -8.13 6.94
C ASP A 39 3.20 -7.35 6.33
N VAL A 40 4.02 -6.73 7.17
CA VAL A 40 5.10 -5.83 6.75
C VAL A 40 6.42 -6.27 7.37
N VAL A 41 7.45 -6.32 6.53
CA VAL A 41 8.85 -6.35 6.97
C VAL A 41 9.48 -5.02 6.56
N GLU A 42 9.84 -4.21 7.53
CA GLU A 42 10.51 -2.94 7.38
C GLU A 42 12.02 -3.13 7.52
N THR A 43 12.80 -2.62 6.58
CA THR A 43 14.26 -2.61 6.63
C THR A 43 14.74 -1.18 6.51
N LEU A 44 15.31 -0.65 7.57
CA LEU A 44 15.95 0.67 7.63
C LEU A 44 17.44 0.52 7.34
N LYS A 45 17.95 1.28 6.38
CA LYS A 45 19.37 1.40 6.06
C LYS A 45 19.85 2.82 6.33
N ILE A 46 20.86 2.96 7.22
CA ILE A 46 21.51 4.22 7.55
C ILE A 46 23.02 3.95 7.65
N ASN A 47 23.83 4.71 6.93
CA ASN A 47 25.29 4.66 7.00
C ASN A 47 25.88 3.23 6.96
N GLY A 48 25.38 2.39 6.04
CA GLY A 48 25.83 1.00 5.89
C GLY A 48 25.26 0.01 6.91
N SER A 49 24.62 0.47 7.97
CA SER A 49 23.92 -0.37 8.95
C SER A 49 22.51 -0.67 8.52
N SER A 50 22.01 -1.87 8.86
CA SER A 50 20.62 -2.28 8.54
C SER A 50 19.92 -2.75 9.81
N LYS A 51 18.69 -2.26 10.02
CA LYS A 51 17.79 -2.73 11.09
C LYS A 51 16.48 -3.19 10.49
N THR A 52 15.98 -4.33 10.94
CA THR A 52 14.73 -4.93 10.44
C THR A 52 13.71 -5.05 11.55
N LYS A 53 12.45 -4.73 11.20
CA LYS A 53 11.29 -4.85 12.08
C LYS A 53 10.15 -5.50 11.30
N GLY A 54 9.47 -6.46 11.90
CA GLY A 54 8.26 -7.08 11.38
C GLY A 54 7.03 -6.62 12.14
N TYR A 55 5.92 -6.37 11.44
CA TYR A 55 4.65 -6.05 12.07
C TYR A 55 3.45 -6.32 11.14
N ILE A 56 2.29 -6.49 11.76
CA ILE A 56 1.02 -6.47 11.06
C ILE A 56 0.55 -5.01 11.05
N MET A 57 0.40 -4.44 9.86
CA MET A 57 -0.17 -3.12 9.67
C MET A 57 -1.65 -3.23 9.38
N SER A 58 -2.49 -2.47 10.08
CA SER A 58 -3.90 -2.31 9.78
C SER A 58 -4.27 -0.84 9.64
N TYR A 59 -5.13 -0.54 8.67
CA TYR A 59 -5.67 0.79 8.42
C TYR A 59 -7.19 0.73 8.44
N SER A 60 -7.83 1.63 9.16
CA SER A 60 -9.28 1.78 9.15
C SER A 60 -9.68 3.14 9.72
N GLY A 61 -10.58 3.86 9.02
CA GLY A 61 -11.15 5.12 9.51
C GLY A 61 -10.11 6.21 9.85
N GLY A 62 -9.01 6.31 9.10
CA GLY A 62 -7.92 7.27 9.35
C GLY A 62 -6.99 6.88 10.50
N VAL A 63 -7.16 5.70 11.08
CA VAL A 63 -6.31 5.14 12.12
C VAL A 63 -5.40 4.09 11.51
N LEU A 64 -4.09 4.22 11.74
CA LEU A 64 -3.08 3.25 11.35
C LEU A 64 -2.55 2.57 12.61
N LYS A 65 -2.51 1.23 12.61
CA LYS A 65 -1.98 0.43 13.71
C LYS A 65 -0.89 -0.50 13.23
N PHE A 66 0.18 -0.63 14.02
CA PHE A 66 1.26 -1.61 13.82
C PHE A 66 1.33 -2.52 15.03
N GLN A 67 1.04 -3.79 14.85
CA GLN A 67 1.25 -4.81 15.86
C GLN A 67 2.61 -5.46 15.60
N ILE A 68 3.58 -5.23 16.47
CA ILE A 68 4.95 -5.69 16.28
C ILE A 68 5.04 -7.21 16.42
N THR A 69 5.64 -7.86 15.43
CA THR A 69 5.87 -9.31 15.38
C THR A 69 7.35 -9.68 15.56
N SER A 70 8.26 -8.76 15.21
CA SER A 70 9.72 -8.90 15.40
C SER A 70 10.39 -7.53 15.53
N PRO A 71 11.53 -7.42 16.24
CA PRO A 71 12.22 -8.46 17.01
C PRO A 71 11.45 -8.87 18.29
N ASN A 72 11.86 -9.97 18.90
CA ASN A 72 11.17 -10.53 20.07
C ASN A 72 11.06 -9.56 21.26
N ILE A 73 12.06 -8.69 21.44
CA ILE A 73 12.07 -7.69 22.53
C ILE A 73 10.86 -6.72 22.48
N ASN A 74 10.35 -6.46 21.27
CA ASN A 74 9.20 -5.56 21.06
C ASN A 74 7.93 -6.31 20.65
N LYS A 75 7.97 -7.64 20.60
CA LYS A 75 6.86 -8.44 20.12
C LYS A 75 5.60 -8.23 20.96
N GLY A 76 4.49 -7.98 20.26
CA GLY A 76 3.19 -7.73 20.88
C GLY A 76 2.93 -6.25 21.19
N GLU A 77 3.93 -5.35 21.10
CA GLU A 77 3.66 -3.92 21.18
C GLU A 77 2.70 -3.48 20.07
N VAL A 78 1.81 -2.55 20.39
CA VAL A 78 0.86 -2.00 19.42
C VAL A 78 1.07 -0.49 19.33
N TYR A 79 1.46 -0.04 18.15
CA TYR A 79 1.59 1.38 17.82
C TYR A 79 0.33 1.83 17.09
N THR A 80 -0.35 2.83 17.63
CA THR A 80 -1.55 3.41 17.03
C THR A 80 -1.27 4.86 16.66
N PHE A 81 -1.47 5.19 15.38
CA PHE A 81 -1.25 6.53 14.83
C PHE A 81 -2.61 7.13 14.49
N LYS A 82 -2.92 8.27 15.08
CA LYS A 82 -4.17 9.01 14.88
C LYS A 82 -3.96 10.49 15.14
N SER A 83 -4.43 11.36 14.24
CA SER A 83 -4.52 12.82 14.48
C SER A 83 -3.23 13.46 15.01
N GLY A 84 -2.06 13.10 14.44
CA GLY A 84 -0.77 13.67 14.82
C GLY A 84 -0.18 13.14 16.12
N THR A 85 -0.78 12.11 16.70
CA THR A 85 -0.27 11.41 17.88
C THR A 85 0.05 9.95 17.60
N LYS A 86 0.99 9.42 18.36
CA LYS A 86 1.31 8.01 18.42
C LYS A 86 1.05 7.51 19.83
N THR A 87 0.28 6.46 19.95
CA THR A 87 0.04 5.74 21.20
C THR A 87 0.72 4.39 21.11
N ILE A 88 1.52 4.03 22.11
CA ILE A 88 2.21 2.75 22.18
C ILE A 88 1.66 1.98 23.39
N TYR A 89 1.11 0.81 23.12
CA TYR A 89 0.76 -0.16 24.17
C TYR A 89 1.90 -1.16 24.35
N TYR A 90 2.39 -1.30 25.60
CA TYR A 90 3.41 -2.25 26.03
C TYR A 90 2.76 -3.41 26.77
N PRO A 91 2.60 -4.60 26.16
CA PRO A 91 1.87 -5.71 26.76
C PRO A 91 2.55 -6.25 28.03
N SER A 92 3.88 -6.26 28.09
CA SER A 92 4.64 -6.72 29.27
C SER A 92 4.40 -5.85 30.51
N LEU A 93 4.17 -4.56 30.32
CA LEU A 93 3.92 -3.61 31.40
C LEU A 93 2.44 -3.31 31.60
N LYS A 94 1.57 -3.78 30.70
CA LYS A 94 0.14 -3.42 30.62
C LYS A 94 -0.08 -1.90 30.61
N GLN A 95 0.84 -1.15 30.01
CA GLN A 95 0.85 0.30 30.00
C GLN A 95 0.69 0.86 28.59
N THR A 96 0.11 2.06 28.53
CA THR A 96 -0.05 2.82 27.31
C THR A 96 0.62 4.18 27.45
N VAL A 97 1.47 4.54 26.49
CA VAL A 97 2.14 5.82 26.41
C VAL A 97 1.70 6.55 25.16
N THR A 98 1.35 7.84 25.29
CA THR A 98 1.00 8.70 24.14
C THR A 98 2.09 9.76 23.96
N GLN A 99 2.51 9.96 22.72
CA GLN A 99 3.54 10.94 22.34
C GLN A 99 3.18 11.63 21.03
N LYS A 100 3.77 12.79 20.77
CA LYS A 100 3.68 13.44 19.46
C LYS A 100 4.42 12.59 18.43
N LEU A 101 3.94 12.59 17.20
CA LEU A 101 4.60 11.91 16.10
C LEU A 101 5.98 12.52 15.82
N HIS A 102 6.99 11.67 15.64
CA HIS A 102 8.25 12.08 15.07
C HIS A 102 8.11 12.41 13.57
N LYS A 103 9.02 13.22 13.04
CA LYS A 103 8.97 13.70 11.64
C LYS A 103 8.86 12.56 10.63
N ASP A 104 9.59 11.46 10.85
CA ASP A 104 9.63 10.32 9.93
C ASP A 104 8.33 9.48 9.99
N GLU A 105 7.77 9.32 11.19
CA GLU A 105 6.47 8.64 11.37
C GLU A 105 5.33 9.46 10.77
N ALA A 106 5.38 10.79 10.87
CA ALA A 106 4.44 11.68 10.21
C ALA A 106 4.48 11.52 8.68
N ASN A 107 5.65 11.25 8.09
CA ASN A 107 5.77 11.05 6.65
C ASN A 107 5.03 9.79 6.18
N ILE A 108 5.05 8.68 6.92
CA ILE A 108 4.29 7.46 6.57
C ILE A 108 2.78 7.75 6.55
N LEU A 109 2.25 8.40 7.59
CA LEU A 109 0.84 8.79 7.65
C LEU A 109 0.48 9.79 6.55
N SER A 110 1.36 10.76 6.27
CA SER A 110 1.14 11.74 5.22
C SER A 110 1.05 11.08 3.83
N VAL A 111 1.83 10.03 3.58
CA VAL A 111 1.75 9.25 2.33
C VAL A 111 0.34 8.64 2.18
N PHE A 112 -0.21 8.00 3.22
CA PHE A 112 -1.56 7.44 3.16
C PHE A 112 -2.62 8.51 2.95
N HIS A 113 -2.54 9.66 3.63
CA HIS A 113 -3.46 10.77 3.41
C HIS A 113 -3.37 11.35 1.99
N LYS A 114 -2.16 11.48 1.46
CA LYS A 114 -1.93 11.92 0.08
C LYS A 114 -2.55 10.96 -0.93
N LEU A 115 -2.38 9.64 -0.73
CA LEU A 115 -2.95 8.62 -1.61
C LEU A 115 -4.49 8.68 -1.65
N ASN A 116 -5.14 8.89 -0.51
CA ASN A 116 -6.60 9.03 -0.44
C ASN A 116 -7.14 10.26 -1.19
N SER A 117 -6.28 11.24 -1.49
CA SER A 117 -6.66 12.45 -2.22
C SER A 117 -6.47 12.34 -3.74
N LEU A 118 -5.93 11.22 -4.25
CA LEU A 118 -5.68 11.03 -5.67
C LEU A 118 -7.00 10.88 -6.45
N SER A 119 -7.06 11.54 -7.62
CA SER A 119 -8.12 11.38 -8.59
C SER A 119 -7.57 10.66 -9.83
N GLY A 120 -7.99 9.40 -9.99
CA GLY A 120 -7.59 8.59 -11.15
C GLY A 120 -6.14 8.07 -11.08
N THR A 121 -5.64 7.59 -12.22
CA THR A 121 -4.38 6.85 -12.36
C THR A 121 -3.45 7.49 -13.40
N LYS A 122 -3.56 8.80 -13.61
CA LYS A 122 -2.65 9.58 -14.46
C LYS A 122 -1.65 10.33 -13.60
N THR A 123 -0.44 10.53 -14.13
CA THR A 123 0.59 11.37 -13.51
C THR A 123 0.03 12.75 -13.20
N GLN A 124 0.15 13.18 -11.96
CA GLN A 124 -0.42 14.43 -11.45
C GLN A 124 0.46 15.06 -10.38
N THR A 125 0.38 16.39 -10.26
CA THR A 125 1.00 17.14 -9.16
C THR A 125 -0.08 17.71 -8.27
N LYS A 126 0.03 17.48 -6.95
CA LYS A 126 -0.92 17.95 -5.96
C LYS A 126 -0.20 18.36 -4.67
N ASN A 127 -0.48 19.56 -4.19
CA ASN A 127 0.13 20.12 -2.96
C ASN A 127 1.66 20.07 -2.93
N GLY A 128 2.31 20.28 -4.10
CA GLY A 128 3.76 20.24 -4.24
C GLY A 128 4.38 18.84 -4.38
N ASP A 129 3.57 17.77 -4.33
CA ASP A 129 4.01 16.41 -4.56
C ASP A 129 3.68 15.97 -5.99
N THR A 130 4.60 15.25 -6.63
CA THR A 130 4.39 14.66 -7.96
C THR A 130 4.14 13.16 -7.80
N PHE A 131 3.00 12.71 -8.30
CA PHE A 131 2.58 11.31 -8.33
C PHE A 131 2.75 10.78 -9.74
N THR A 132 3.60 9.77 -9.93
CA THR A 132 3.89 9.18 -11.23
C THR A 132 3.20 7.83 -11.35
N PHE A 133 2.52 7.62 -12.47
CA PHE A 133 1.82 6.37 -12.78
C PHE A 133 2.40 5.73 -14.03
N SER A 134 2.43 4.39 -14.05
CA SER A 134 2.71 3.57 -15.23
C SER A 134 1.71 2.42 -15.26
N ASN A 135 1.05 2.21 -16.40
CA ASN A 135 0.03 1.17 -16.56
C ASN A 135 -1.04 1.21 -15.43
N SER A 136 -1.53 2.40 -15.12
CA SER A 136 -2.52 2.65 -14.04
C SER A 136 -2.04 2.29 -12.62
N LYS A 137 -0.77 1.98 -12.43
CA LYS A 137 -0.16 1.71 -11.12
C LYS A 137 0.70 2.88 -10.69
N LEU A 138 0.58 3.30 -9.44
CA LEU A 138 1.44 4.33 -8.86
C LEU A 138 2.87 3.78 -8.76
N THR A 139 3.84 4.44 -9.39
CA THR A 139 5.24 4.00 -9.38
C THR A 139 6.10 4.86 -8.46
N SER A 140 5.78 6.15 -8.31
CA SER A 140 6.51 6.99 -7.37
C SER A 140 5.70 8.18 -6.86
N ILE A 141 6.11 8.68 -5.70
CA ILE A 141 5.75 10.01 -5.17
C ILE A 141 7.05 10.75 -4.93
N LYS A 142 7.20 11.91 -5.58
CA LYS A 142 8.30 12.84 -5.31
C LYS A 142 7.78 13.99 -4.47
N SER A 143 8.33 14.15 -3.27
CA SER A 143 7.98 15.16 -2.28
C SER A 143 9.21 16.02 -1.97
N LYS A 144 9.02 17.16 -1.31
CA LYS A 144 10.15 17.97 -0.84
C LYS A 144 10.92 17.19 0.23
N GLY A 145 12.16 16.80 -0.09
CA GLY A 145 13.08 16.13 0.85
C GLY A 145 12.99 14.60 0.87
N TYR A 146 12.06 13.95 0.14
CA TYR A 146 12.04 12.50 0.03
C TYR A 146 11.36 12.00 -1.24
N THR A 147 11.67 10.77 -1.61
CA THR A 147 11.02 10.04 -2.70
C THR A 147 10.49 8.71 -2.19
N VAL A 148 9.29 8.35 -2.62
CA VAL A 148 8.68 7.03 -2.37
C VAL A 148 8.57 6.29 -3.69
N ASN A 149 9.05 5.07 -3.77
CA ASN A 149 8.91 4.20 -4.93
C ASN A 149 8.05 2.98 -4.59
N PHE A 150 7.18 2.62 -5.52
CA PHE A 150 6.25 1.49 -5.40
C PHE A 150 6.54 0.48 -6.51
N SER A 151 6.75 -0.78 -6.14
CA SER A 151 7.11 -1.82 -7.11
C SER A 151 6.56 -3.19 -6.73
N ASN A 152 6.78 -4.18 -7.61
CA ASN A 152 6.39 -5.57 -7.41
C ASN A 152 4.90 -5.74 -7.09
N TYR A 153 4.04 -5.12 -7.90
CA TYR A 153 2.60 -5.15 -7.69
C TYR A 153 2.01 -6.55 -7.73
N SER A 154 1.07 -6.81 -6.81
CA SER A 154 0.24 -8.01 -6.74
C SER A 154 -1.22 -7.62 -6.58
N THR A 155 -2.12 -8.58 -6.72
CA THR A 155 -3.57 -8.37 -6.55
C THR A 155 -4.09 -9.29 -5.45
N SER A 156 -4.91 -8.75 -4.56
CA SER A 156 -5.62 -9.50 -3.53
C SER A 156 -7.01 -8.89 -3.31
N ASN A 157 -8.05 -9.73 -3.24
CA ASN A 157 -9.43 -9.32 -3.00
C ASN A 157 -9.91 -8.19 -3.93
N GLY A 158 -9.49 -8.22 -5.22
CA GLY A 158 -9.86 -7.22 -6.22
C GLY A 158 -9.09 -5.88 -6.09
N TYR A 159 -8.07 -5.79 -5.23
CA TYR A 159 -7.22 -4.61 -5.09
C TYR A 159 -5.79 -4.89 -5.54
N SER A 160 -5.23 -3.97 -6.31
CA SER A 160 -3.82 -3.96 -6.69
C SER A 160 -3.00 -3.22 -5.62
N TYR A 161 -1.96 -3.85 -5.10
CA TYR A 161 -1.09 -3.29 -4.08
C TYR A 161 0.38 -3.55 -4.37
N PRO A 162 1.32 -2.65 -4.02
CA PRO A 162 2.75 -2.88 -4.17
C PRO A 162 3.22 -3.86 -3.09
N ARG A 163 4.03 -4.84 -3.47
CA ARG A 163 4.72 -5.70 -2.52
C ARG A 163 5.99 -5.06 -1.96
N THR A 164 6.46 -3.99 -2.59
CA THR A 164 7.65 -3.27 -2.15
C THR A 164 7.38 -1.77 -2.22
N ILE A 165 7.62 -1.08 -1.10
CA ILE A 165 7.61 0.37 -1.00
C ILE A 165 8.98 0.79 -0.46
N THR A 166 9.66 1.71 -1.16
CA THR A 166 10.95 2.24 -0.71
C THR A 166 10.83 3.74 -0.52
N VAL A 167 11.19 4.22 0.65
CA VAL A 167 11.26 5.66 0.99
C VAL A 167 12.71 6.04 1.15
N SER A 168 13.16 7.10 0.49
CA SER A 168 14.52 7.62 0.59
C SER A 168 14.51 9.14 0.68
N ASP A 169 15.35 9.69 1.58
CA ASP A 169 15.60 11.12 1.74
C ASP A 169 17.02 11.53 1.27
N GLY A 170 17.75 10.61 0.65
CA GLY A 170 19.13 10.82 0.18
C GLY A 170 20.20 10.41 1.20
N THR A 171 19.88 10.31 2.48
CA THR A 171 20.79 9.91 3.57
C THR A 171 20.40 8.57 4.18
N SER A 172 19.13 8.28 4.20
CA SER A 172 18.55 7.04 4.70
C SER A 172 17.61 6.40 3.68
N GLN A 173 17.42 5.11 3.81
CA GLN A 173 16.46 4.36 3.01
C GLN A 173 15.67 3.40 3.89
N VAL A 174 14.35 3.46 3.78
CA VAL A 174 13.46 2.48 4.40
C VAL A 174 12.77 1.69 3.30
N THR A 175 12.85 0.37 3.37
CA THR A 175 12.14 -0.54 2.48
C THR A 175 11.09 -1.31 3.26
N TYR A 176 9.85 -1.27 2.79
CA TYR A 176 8.73 -2.03 3.30
C TYR A 176 8.43 -3.17 2.31
N SER A 177 8.55 -4.40 2.77
CA SER A 177 8.10 -5.59 2.04
C SER A 177 6.73 -6.01 2.56
N LEU A 178 5.72 -6.03 1.68
CA LEU A 178 4.33 -6.26 2.01
C LEU A 178 3.89 -7.66 1.53
N SER A 179 3.15 -8.36 2.39
CA SER A 179 2.55 -9.67 2.08
C SER A 179 1.19 -9.81 2.76
N ASN A 180 0.39 -10.80 2.33
CA ASN A 180 -0.90 -11.11 2.96
C ASN A 180 -1.86 -9.90 3.06
N PHE A 181 -1.94 -9.10 2.00
CA PHE A 181 -2.89 -7.98 1.93
C PHE A 181 -4.33 -8.50 1.90
N ARG A 182 -5.17 -8.05 2.87
CA ARG A 182 -6.54 -8.50 3.07
C ARG A 182 -7.48 -7.42 3.61
#